data_1fc1527084649ab71815738f04a1bf1a
#
_entry.id   1fc1527084649ab71815738f04a1bf1a
#
_cell.length_a   1.000
_cell.length_b   1.000
_cell.length_c   1.000
_cell.angle_alpha   90.00
_cell.angle_beta   90.00
_cell.angle_gamma   90.00
#
_symmetry.space_group_name_H-M   'P 1'
#
loop_
_entity.id
_entity.type
_entity.pdbx_description
1 polymer ?
#
loop_
_entity_poly.entity_id
_entity_poly.type
_entity_poly.pdbx_seq_one_letter_code
_entity_poly.pdbx_strand_id
1 'polypeptide(L)'
;MGHRRGPASRGGSGPLSAPVTRVRRLISSGSPLERDIGYSRAVVDGEWVFVSGTTGFDYETMTISQDVVEQAEQCFRNIQRALGEAGSAFGEVVRVRYILPRVEDFPPCWPVLRKYLGEVRPAATMICAGLADPRMKIEIEVTARKA
;
A
#
# COMPACT_ATOMS: atom_id res chain seq x y z
N MET A 1 -6.71 54.53 50.54
CA MET A 1 -6.09 53.27 50.31
C MET A 1 -6.43 52.84 48.86
N GLY A 2 -5.51 53.09 47.94
CA GLY A 2 -5.73 52.85 46.53
C GLY A 2 -5.13 51.48 46.10
N HIS A 3 -5.97 50.62 45.58
CA HIS A 3 -5.53 49.41 44.90
C HIS A 3 -5.27 49.73 43.43
N ARG A 4 -4.00 49.80 43.07
CA ARG A 4 -3.58 49.86 41.66
C ARG A 4 -3.65 48.47 41.08
N ARG A 5 -4.53 48.23 40.10
CA ARG A 5 -4.52 47.02 39.27
C ARG A 5 -3.48 47.25 38.18
N GLY A 6 -2.48 46.35 38.13
CA GLY A 6 -1.48 46.31 37.07
C GLY A 6 -2.12 45.85 35.73
N PRO A 7 -1.56 46.22 34.59
CA PRO A 7 -2.10 45.84 33.30
C PRO A 7 -1.92 44.34 33.04
N ALA A 8 -2.98 43.70 32.56
CA ALA A 8 -2.97 42.35 32.11
C ALA A 8 -2.06 42.25 30.88
N SER A 9 -1.08 41.37 30.93
CA SER A 9 -0.24 41.02 29.79
C SER A 9 -1.11 40.30 28.75
N ARG A 10 -1.28 40.93 27.60
CA ARG A 10 -1.86 40.29 26.43
C ARG A 10 -0.83 39.28 25.94
N GLY A 11 -1.10 37.99 26.14
CA GLY A 11 -0.37 36.93 25.49
C GLY A 11 -0.59 37.04 23.99
N GLY A 12 0.47 37.41 23.27
CA GLY A 12 0.45 37.39 21.83
C GLY A 12 0.36 35.95 21.34
N SER A 13 -0.80 35.55 20.80
CA SER A 13 -0.89 34.35 19.99
C SER A 13 -0.06 34.62 18.73
N GLY A 14 1.11 33.98 18.63
CA GLY A 14 1.89 33.98 17.40
C GLY A 14 1.07 33.44 16.23
N PRO A 15 1.43 33.80 14.98
CA PRO A 15 0.67 33.31 13.83
C PRO A 15 0.64 31.80 13.84
N LEU A 16 -0.58 31.23 13.81
CA LEU A 16 -0.77 29.79 13.59
C LEU A 16 -0.11 29.46 12.26
N SER A 17 0.88 28.55 12.26
CA SER A 17 1.49 28.09 11.02
C SER A 17 0.37 27.55 10.11
N ALA A 18 0.41 27.96 8.83
CA ALA A 18 -0.50 27.47 7.83
C ALA A 18 -0.46 25.93 7.83
N PRO A 19 -1.63 25.25 7.72
CA PRO A 19 -1.64 23.80 7.64
C PRO A 19 -0.79 23.34 6.46
N VAL A 20 0.14 22.40 6.71
CA VAL A 20 0.93 21.77 5.65
C VAL A 20 -0.06 21.00 4.78
N THR A 21 -0.22 21.42 3.51
CA THR A 21 -1.08 20.73 2.56
C THR A 21 -0.41 19.42 2.18
N ARG A 22 -0.94 18.29 2.63
CA ARG A 22 -0.51 16.99 2.19
C ARG A 22 -0.86 16.80 0.72
N VAL A 23 0.14 16.43 -0.06
CA VAL A 23 -0.09 16.01 -1.44
C VAL A 23 -0.62 14.59 -1.40
N ARG A 24 -1.87 14.41 -1.83
CA ARG A 24 -2.47 13.11 -2.03
C ARG A 24 -2.59 12.84 -3.53
N ARG A 25 -2.08 11.71 -3.97
CA ARG A 25 -2.11 11.32 -5.37
C ARG A 25 -2.62 9.88 -5.51
N LEU A 26 -3.51 9.67 -6.48
CA LEU A 26 -4.09 8.38 -6.77
C LEU A 26 -3.35 7.75 -7.96
N ILE A 27 -2.97 6.48 -7.83
CA ILE A 27 -2.36 5.67 -8.87
C ILE A 27 -3.41 4.70 -9.39
N SER A 28 -3.60 4.66 -10.71
CA SER A 28 -4.53 3.74 -11.35
C SER A 28 -3.79 2.69 -12.17
N SER A 29 -4.31 1.46 -12.17
CA SER A 29 -3.88 0.42 -13.11
C SER A 29 -4.65 0.45 -14.43
N GLY A 30 -5.66 1.32 -14.53
CA GLY A 30 -6.59 1.34 -15.66
C GLY A 30 -7.72 0.32 -15.55
N SER A 31 -7.78 -0.45 -14.48
CA SER A 31 -8.87 -1.43 -14.27
C SER A 31 -10.20 -0.73 -14.05
N PRO A 32 -11.29 -1.14 -14.75
CA PRO A 32 -12.63 -0.58 -14.52
C PRO A 32 -13.15 -0.85 -13.10
N LEU A 33 -12.64 -1.88 -12.43
CA LEU A 33 -13.05 -2.22 -11.06
C LEU A 33 -12.71 -1.11 -10.06
N GLU A 34 -11.63 -0.37 -10.30
CA GLU A 34 -11.24 0.75 -9.43
C GLU A 34 -12.35 1.80 -9.36
N ARG A 35 -12.90 2.16 -10.51
CA ARG A 35 -14.01 3.13 -10.58
C ARG A 35 -15.31 2.55 -10.06
N ASP A 36 -15.62 1.32 -10.45
CA ASP A 36 -16.91 0.69 -10.15
C ASP A 36 -17.05 0.36 -8.66
N ILE A 37 -15.95 -0.02 -8.00
CA ILE A 37 -15.92 -0.35 -6.58
C ILE A 37 -15.56 0.88 -5.72
N GLY A 38 -14.81 1.82 -6.27
CA GLY A 38 -14.44 3.05 -5.57
C GLY A 38 -13.09 2.96 -4.85
N TYR A 39 -12.06 2.44 -5.52
CA TYR A 39 -10.71 2.38 -4.98
C TYR A 39 -9.66 2.76 -6.02
N SER A 40 -8.42 2.93 -5.59
CA SER A 40 -7.26 3.17 -6.44
C SER A 40 -6.27 2.02 -6.31
N ARG A 41 -5.45 1.79 -7.34
CA ARG A 41 -4.38 0.78 -7.25
C ARG A 41 -3.40 1.10 -6.15
N ALA A 42 -3.08 2.36 -5.97
CA ALA A 42 -2.27 2.84 -4.86
C ALA A 42 -2.66 4.28 -4.52
N VAL A 43 -2.37 4.67 -3.30
CA VAL A 43 -2.53 6.04 -2.81
C VAL A 43 -1.19 6.52 -2.29
N VAL A 44 -0.74 7.67 -2.80
CA VAL A 44 0.40 8.40 -2.24
C VAL A 44 -0.16 9.47 -1.31
N ASP A 45 0.24 9.46 -0.06
CA ASP A 45 -0.13 10.47 0.95
C ASP A 45 1.15 10.96 1.62
N GLY A 46 1.67 12.10 1.15
CA GLY A 46 2.97 12.60 1.59
C GLY A 46 4.08 11.62 1.24
N GLU A 47 4.80 11.15 2.24
CA GLU A 47 5.87 10.14 2.09
C GLU A 47 5.36 8.69 2.10
N TRP A 48 4.09 8.47 2.41
CA TRP A 48 3.49 7.16 2.48
C TRP A 48 2.89 6.71 1.16
N VAL A 49 3.08 5.44 0.83
CA VAL A 49 2.47 4.78 -0.33
C VAL A 49 1.72 3.55 0.13
N PHE A 50 0.42 3.53 -0.13
CA PHE A 50 -0.46 2.41 0.19
C PHE A 50 -0.84 1.72 -1.12
N VAL A 51 -0.39 0.51 -1.31
CA VAL A 51 -0.76 -0.30 -2.48
C VAL A 51 -1.90 -1.21 -2.08
N SER A 52 -3.01 -1.10 -2.79
CA SER A 52 -4.19 -1.94 -2.59
C SER A 52 -3.87 -3.42 -2.76
N GLY A 53 -4.72 -4.27 -2.21
CA GLY A 53 -4.67 -5.70 -2.47
C GLY A 53 -4.50 -5.97 -3.96
N THR A 54 -3.45 -6.69 -4.31
CA THR A 54 -3.02 -6.93 -5.68
C THR A 54 -2.99 -8.42 -5.94
N THR A 55 -3.60 -8.84 -7.03
CA THR A 55 -3.71 -10.25 -7.41
C THR A 55 -2.82 -10.58 -8.60
N GLY A 56 -2.80 -11.86 -8.98
CA GLY A 56 -1.98 -12.34 -10.09
C GLY A 56 -2.58 -12.13 -11.48
N PHE A 57 -3.54 -11.21 -11.63
CA PHE A 57 -4.02 -10.86 -12.95
C PHE A 57 -2.98 -10.06 -13.73
N ASP A 58 -2.82 -10.38 -14.99
CA ASP A 58 -2.27 -9.46 -15.97
C ASP A 58 -3.40 -8.51 -16.38
N TYR A 59 -3.30 -7.24 -15.98
CA TYR A 59 -4.38 -6.27 -16.19
C TYR A 59 -4.52 -5.83 -17.65
N GLU A 60 -3.51 -6.04 -18.49
CA GLU A 60 -3.58 -5.71 -19.92
C GLU A 60 -4.42 -6.75 -20.68
N THR A 61 -4.22 -8.03 -20.37
CA THR A 61 -4.90 -9.14 -21.04
C THR A 61 -6.09 -9.66 -20.25
N MET A 62 -6.23 -9.28 -18.97
CA MET A 62 -7.23 -9.79 -18.02
C MET A 62 -7.17 -11.31 -17.89
N THR A 63 -5.97 -11.86 -17.92
CA THR A 63 -5.69 -13.28 -17.72
C THR A 63 -4.99 -13.52 -16.39
N ILE A 64 -5.16 -14.71 -15.86
CA ILE A 64 -4.52 -15.15 -14.60
C ILE A 64 -4.08 -16.59 -14.74
N SER A 65 -2.86 -16.89 -14.27
CA SER A 65 -2.36 -18.26 -14.20
C SER A 65 -3.11 -19.08 -13.15
N GLN A 66 -3.26 -20.37 -13.37
CA GLN A 66 -3.80 -21.30 -12.39
C GLN A 66 -2.78 -21.69 -11.32
N ASP A 67 -1.49 -21.43 -11.54
CA ASP A 67 -0.41 -21.73 -10.61
C ASP A 67 -0.24 -20.58 -9.60
N VAL A 68 -0.33 -20.88 -8.31
CA VAL A 68 -0.20 -19.86 -7.25
C VAL A 68 1.17 -19.21 -7.25
N VAL A 69 2.24 -19.92 -7.59
CA VAL A 69 3.60 -19.36 -7.65
C VAL A 69 3.71 -18.32 -8.77
N GLU A 70 3.14 -18.60 -9.94
CA GLU A 70 3.07 -17.64 -11.04
C GLU A 70 2.17 -16.45 -10.70
N GLN A 71 1.08 -16.69 -9.97
CA GLN A 71 0.25 -15.59 -9.47
C GLN A 71 1.03 -14.69 -8.51
N ALA A 72 1.80 -15.26 -7.59
CA ALA A 72 2.64 -14.48 -6.67
C ALA A 72 3.66 -13.63 -7.43
N GLU A 73 4.32 -14.19 -8.44
CA GLU A 73 5.25 -13.45 -9.29
C GLU A 73 4.55 -12.29 -9.99
N GLN A 74 3.35 -12.50 -10.53
CA GLN A 74 2.58 -11.45 -11.19
C GLN A 74 2.11 -10.39 -10.20
N CYS A 75 1.72 -10.77 -8.97
CA CYS A 75 1.41 -9.81 -7.91
C CYS A 75 2.56 -8.84 -7.70
N PHE A 76 3.78 -9.34 -7.57
CA PHE A 76 4.96 -8.50 -7.35
C PHE A 76 5.28 -7.61 -8.54
N ARG A 77 5.11 -8.10 -9.77
CA ARG A 77 5.26 -7.25 -10.96
C ARG A 77 4.24 -6.12 -10.97
N ASN A 78 2.99 -6.39 -10.63
CA ASN A 78 1.94 -5.39 -10.52
C ASN A 78 2.24 -4.36 -9.40
N ILE A 79 2.72 -4.83 -8.25
CA ILE A 79 3.09 -3.97 -7.13
C ILE A 79 4.31 -3.11 -7.50
N GLN A 80 5.31 -3.70 -8.14
CA GLN A 80 6.49 -2.98 -8.60
C GLN A 80 6.12 -1.80 -9.50
N ARG A 81 5.19 -2.03 -10.43
CA ARG A 81 4.67 -1.00 -11.32
C ARG A 81 3.98 0.12 -10.54
N ALA A 82 3.09 -0.25 -9.61
CA ALA A 82 2.38 0.73 -8.77
C ALA A 82 3.34 1.55 -7.90
N LEU A 83 4.31 0.91 -7.27
CA LEU A 83 5.35 1.59 -6.49
C LEU A 83 6.16 2.54 -7.35
N GLY A 84 6.58 2.11 -8.54
CA GLY A 84 7.34 2.93 -9.48
C GLY A 84 6.58 4.18 -9.90
N GLU A 85 5.31 4.06 -10.23
CA GLU A 85 4.45 5.20 -10.56
C GLU A 85 4.24 6.14 -9.37
N ALA A 86 4.29 5.60 -8.15
CA ALA A 86 4.23 6.38 -6.92
C ALA A 86 5.56 7.04 -6.54
N GLY A 87 6.65 6.74 -7.27
CA GLY A 87 7.99 7.22 -6.95
C GLY A 87 8.67 6.47 -5.82
N SER A 88 8.32 5.19 -5.64
CA SER A 88 8.85 4.31 -4.61
C SER A 88 9.38 3.01 -5.21
N ALA A 89 9.87 2.12 -4.38
CA ALA A 89 10.41 0.83 -4.76
C ALA A 89 10.28 -0.17 -3.60
N PHE A 90 10.54 -1.45 -3.86
CA PHE A 90 10.47 -2.49 -2.83
C PHE A 90 11.34 -2.22 -1.61
N GLY A 91 12.51 -1.60 -1.80
CA GLY A 91 13.39 -1.24 -0.69
C GLY A 91 12.77 -0.31 0.35
N GLU A 92 11.69 0.38 0.00
CA GLU A 92 10.97 1.29 0.89
C GLU A 92 9.72 0.65 1.53
N VAL A 93 9.41 -0.61 1.22
CA VAL A 93 8.28 -1.32 1.79
C VAL A 93 8.52 -1.60 3.27
N VAL A 94 7.59 -1.19 4.12
CA VAL A 94 7.66 -1.38 5.58
C VAL A 94 6.70 -2.44 6.08
N ARG A 95 5.64 -2.73 5.33
CA ARG A 95 4.64 -3.75 5.66
C ARG A 95 4.17 -4.46 4.41
N VAL A 96 4.01 -5.78 4.54
CA VAL A 96 3.38 -6.63 3.54
C VAL A 96 2.32 -7.51 4.19
N ARG A 97 1.20 -7.70 3.51
CA ARG A 97 0.16 -8.64 3.93
C ARG A 97 -0.13 -9.59 2.78
N TYR A 98 -0.14 -10.88 3.10
CA TYR A 98 -0.47 -11.96 2.18
C TYR A 98 -1.82 -12.54 2.55
N ILE A 99 -2.72 -12.66 1.59
CA ILE A 99 -4.05 -13.25 1.79
C ILE A 99 -4.21 -14.41 0.81
N LEU A 100 -4.44 -15.61 1.33
CA LEU A 100 -4.59 -16.81 0.51
C LEU A 100 -5.82 -17.60 0.97
N PRO A 101 -6.65 -18.08 0.03
CA PRO A 101 -7.78 -18.97 0.37
C PRO A 101 -7.32 -20.31 0.96
N ARG A 102 -6.14 -20.79 0.58
CA ARG A 102 -5.60 -22.07 1.04
C ARG A 102 -4.22 -21.87 1.65
N VAL A 103 -4.07 -22.23 2.92
CA VAL A 103 -2.80 -22.09 3.64
C VAL A 103 -1.68 -22.90 3.00
N GLU A 104 -2.01 -24.04 2.39
CA GLU A 104 -1.04 -24.95 1.74
C GLU A 104 -0.35 -24.30 0.52
N ASP A 105 -0.96 -23.28 -0.07
CA ASP A 105 -0.41 -22.57 -1.21
C ASP A 105 0.69 -21.58 -0.81
N PHE A 106 0.82 -21.27 0.48
CA PHE A 106 1.77 -20.24 0.94
C PHE A 106 3.24 -20.70 0.86
N PRO A 107 3.65 -21.85 1.43
CA PRO A 107 5.04 -22.27 1.38
C PRO A 107 5.63 -22.37 -0.04
N PRO A 108 4.89 -22.85 -1.06
CA PRO A 108 5.42 -22.88 -2.44
C PRO A 108 5.80 -21.49 -2.98
N CYS A 109 5.19 -20.43 -2.47
CA CYS A 109 5.45 -19.05 -2.90
C CYS A 109 6.68 -18.43 -2.22
N TRP A 110 7.21 -19.01 -1.13
CA TRP A 110 8.30 -18.41 -0.37
C TRP A 110 9.53 -18.04 -1.19
N PRO A 111 9.98 -18.83 -2.19
CA PRO A 111 11.09 -18.41 -3.04
C PRO A 111 10.83 -17.11 -3.78
N VAL A 112 9.60 -16.89 -4.26
CA VAL A 112 9.20 -15.64 -4.91
C VAL A 112 9.20 -14.48 -3.92
N LEU A 113 8.67 -14.71 -2.72
CA LEU A 113 8.66 -13.68 -1.66
C LEU A 113 10.09 -13.26 -1.30
N ARG A 114 11.00 -14.21 -1.16
CA ARG A 114 12.41 -13.93 -0.88
C ARG A 114 13.09 -13.19 -2.03
N LYS A 115 12.74 -13.48 -3.26
CA LYS A 115 13.29 -12.79 -4.43
C LYS A 115 13.06 -11.29 -4.38
N TYR A 116 11.86 -10.87 -3.98
CA TYR A 116 11.48 -9.45 -3.96
C TYR A 116 11.73 -8.77 -2.61
N LEU A 117 11.54 -9.48 -1.51
CA LEU A 117 11.54 -8.90 -0.17
C LEU A 117 12.60 -9.47 0.78
N GLY A 118 13.42 -10.42 0.31
CA GLY A 118 14.40 -11.11 1.15
C GLY A 118 15.43 -10.20 1.78
N GLU A 119 15.84 -9.12 1.10
CA GLU A 119 16.77 -8.11 1.63
C GLU A 119 16.03 -6.97 2.35
N VAL A 120 14.78 -6.72 2.00
CA VAL A 120 13.97 -5.64 2.58
C VAL A 120 13.47 -6.02 3.97
N ARG A 121 12.94 -7.21 4.11
CA ARG A 121 12.44 -7.81 5.35
C ARG A 121 11.40 -6.93 6.08
N PRO A 122 10.31 -6.56 5.41
CA PRO A 122 9.25 -5.75 6.01
C PRO A 122 8.51 -6.53 7.09
N ALA A 123 7.77 -5.81 7.93
CA ALA A 123 6.79 -6.45 8.80
C ALA A 123 5.76 -7.18 7.94
N ALA A 124 5.44 -8.43 8.27
CA ALA A 124 4.60 -9.27 7.44
C ALA A 124 3.49 -9.94 8.25
N THR A 125 2.34 -10.11 7.61
CA THR A 125 1.22 -10.89 8.13
C THR A 125 0.67 -11.75 6.99
N MET A 126 0.37 -13.02 7.28
CA MET A 126 -0.32 -13.92 6.37
C MET A 126 -1.71 -14.23 6.94
N ILE A 127 -2.73 -14.11 6.09
CA ILE A 127 -4.13 -14.34 6.43
C ILE A 127 -4.70 -15.39 5.47
N CYS A 128 -5.39 -16.39 6.02
CA CYS A 128 -6.17 -17.33 5.23
C CYS A 128 -7.61 -16.83 5.15
N ALA A 129 -8.03 -16.43 3.96
CA ALA A 129 -9.37 -15.93 3.69
C ALA A 129 -9.75 -16.08 2.22
N GLY A 130 -11.04 -16.13 1.94
CA GLY A 130 -11.55 -16.12 0.56
C GLY A 130 -11.25 -14.78 -0.13
N LEU A 131 -11.10 -14.84 -1.45
CA LEU A 131 -10.85 -13.68 -2.30
C LEU A 131 -12.05 -13.40 -3.21
N ALA A 132 -12.02 -12.26 -3.89
CA ALA A 132 -13.16 -11.76 -4.66
C ALA A 132 -13.51 -12.61 -5.89
N ASP A 133 -12.57 -13.34 -6.45
CA ASP A 133 -12.75 -14.21 -7.60
C ASP A 133 -12.14 -15.59 -7.30
N PRO A 134 -12.83 -16.70 -7.63
CA PRO A 134 -12.34 -18.05 -7.31
C PRO A 134 -11.04 -18.43 -8.00
N ARG A 135 -10.64 -17.72 -9.06
CA ARG A 135 -9.35 -17.93 -9.73
C ARG A 135 -8.18 -17.32 -8.95
N MET A 136 -8.45 -16.37 -8.08
CA MET A 136 -7.43 -15.72 -7.24
C MET A 136 -6.98 -16.69 -6.15
N LYS A 137 -5.70 -17.01 -6.12
CA LYS A 137 -5.08 -17.90 -5.13
C LYS A 137 -4.20 -17.16 -4.14
N ILE A 138 -3.83 -15.94 -4.44
CA ILE A 138 -3.06 -15.07 -3.56
C ILE A 138 -3.36 -13.61 -3.86
N GLU A 139 -3.43 -12.81 -2.82
CA GLU A 139 -3.51 -11.37 -2.87
C GLU A 139 -2.44 -10.78 -1.96
N ILE A 140 -1.75 -9.75 -2.42
CA ILE A 140 -0.66 -9.12 -1.69
C ILE A 140 -0.91 -7.63 -1.63
N GLU A 141 -0.80 -7.05 -0.42
CA GLU A 141 -0.84 -5.60 -0.25
C GLU A 141 0.42 -5.13 0.47
N VAL A 142 0.92 -3.96 0.12
CA VAL A 142 2.11 -3.39 0.74
C VAL A 142 1.87 -1.93 1.13
N THR A 143 2.61 -1.51 2.16
CA THR A 143 2.75 -0.12 2.56
C THR A 143 4.22 0.24 2.48
N ALA A 144 4.53 1.35 1.81
CA ALA A 144 5.89 1.86 1.69
C ALA A 144 5.99 3.27 2.25
N ARG A 145 7.18 3.64 2.68
CA ARG A 145 7.50 4.99 3.11
C ARG A 145 8.70 5.47 2.30
N LYS A 146 8.50 6.54 1.54
CA LYS A 146 9.57 7.14 0.74
C LYS A 146 10.67 7.68 1.63
N ALA A 147 11.89 7.48 1.18
CA ALA A 147 13.06 8.04 1.84
C ALA A 147 13.12 9.56 1.65
#